data_a84808ce986013e7154e207a11030145
#
_entry.id   a84808ce986013e7154e207a11030145
#
_cell.length_a   1.000
_cell.length_b   1.000
_cell.length_c   1.000
_cell.angle_alpha   90.00
_cell.angle_beta   90.00
_cell.angle_gamma   90.00
#
_symmetry.space_group_name_H-M   'P 1'
#
loop_
_entity.id
_entity.type
_entity.pdbx_description
1 polymer ?
#
loop_
_entity_poly.entity_id
_entity_poly.type
_entity_poly.pdbx_seq_one_letter_code
_entity_poly.pdbx_strand_id
1 'polypeptide(L)'
;MTEQTRWTEIEHLPDWDEEFYDIYTAKKFGKWVMIKTLKPEYRDVPEYQAMIEKEFDTRYNLAHPNIVMINDFEDIPTLGRCIVTDDVYGDTLRKLINEKRVNMSHISQMRHQLVNAMSYIQTNHIAHPALKPENIIFTENIGNLKLIDVGFEQRPSLSRRELSDDIYNYGVVLGEALDACGCDDTTLRRVVRRCTDPNPAHRFRDLEQLHLALEGRSQKRFYVLVAITLALMVILVAWLLSPWRPAPVM
;
A
#
# COMPACT_ATOMS: atom_id res chain seq x y z
N MET A 1 -36.56 8.58 -12.71
CA MET A 1 -35.41 8.18 -13.55
C MET A 1 -35.45 6.67 -13.62
N THR A 2 -35.55 6.11 -14.80
CA THR A 2 -35.56 4.65 -14.98
C THR A 2 -34.17 4.10 -14.67
N GLU A 3 -34.07 2.90 -14.12
CA GLU A 3 -32.79 2.22 -13.79
C GLU A 3 -31.80 2.21 -14.94
N GLN A 4 -32.28 2.14 -16.18
CA GLN A 4 -31.47 2.20 -17.40
C GLN A 4 -30.67 3.50 -17.59
N THR A 5 -31.06 4.60 -16.93
CA THR A 5 -30.34 5.90 -17.02
C THR A 5 -29.22 6.02 -15.97
N ARG A 6 -29.19 5.12 -15.00
CA ARG A 6 -28.22 5.12 -13.90
C ARG A 6 -26.88 4.50 -14.34
N TRP A 7 -26.95 3.43 -15.12
CA TRP A 7 -25.79 2.67 -15.61
C TRP A 7 -25.72 2.78 -17.14
N THR A 8 -24.55 3.17 -17.64
CA THR A 8 -24.27 3.26 -19.09
C THR A 8 -22.85 2.78 -19.36
N GLU A 9 -22.59 2.42 -20.61
CA GLU A 9 -21.23 2.04 -21.07
C GLU A 9 -20.60 0.93 -20.22
N ILE A 10 -21.38 -0.13 -19.92
CA ILE A 10 -20.88 -1.30 -19.20
C ILE A 10 -20.05 -2.13 -20.18
N GLU A 11 -18.74 -2.28 -19.88
CA GLU A 11 -17.78 -3.01 -20.70
C GLU A 11 -16.99 -3.98 -19.84
N HIS A 12 -16.89 -5.24 -20.28
CA HIS A 12 -16.12 -6.29 -19.60
C HIS A 12 -14.62 -6.06 -19.83
N LEU A 13 -13.82 -6.24 -18.80
CA LEU A 13 -12.36 -6.11 -18.81
C LEU A 13 -11.69 -7.47 -18.54
N PRO A 14 -11.61 -8.38 -19.53
CA PRO A 14 -11.15 -9.76 -19.30
C PRO A 14 -9.72 -9.86 -18.76
N ASP A 15 -8.85 -8.90 -19.06
CA ASP A 15 -7.47 -8.86 -18.56
C ASP A 15 -7.39 -8.57 -17.06
N TRP A 16 -8.51 -8.17 -16.43
CA TRP A 16 -8.63 -7.84 -15.02
C TRP A 16 -9.40 -8.89 -14.23
N ASP A 17 -9.93 -9.91 -14.90
CA ASP A 17 -10.71 -10.97 -14.26
C ASP A 17 -9.87 -11.71 -13.21
N GLU A 18 -10.53 -12.02 -12.10
CA GLU A 18 -9.99 -12.84 -11.03
C GLU A 18 -10.53 -14.28 -11.12
N GLU A 19 -10.08 -15.16 -10.23
CA GLU A 19 -10.47 -16.57 -10.25
C GLU A 19 -12.00 -16.76 -10.22
N PHE A 20 -12.69 -16.02 -9.34
CA PHE A 20 -14.14 -16.13 -9.13
C PHE A 20 -14.93 -14.91 -9.63
N TYR A 21 -14.25 -13.88 -10.08
CA TYR A 21 -14.86 -12.59 -10.42
C TYR A 21 -14.60 -12.14 -11.84
N ASP A 22 -15.63 -11.55 -12.43
CA ASP A 22 -15.53 -10.75 -13.65
C ASP A 22 -15.42 -9.27 -13.26
N ILE A 23 -14.60 -8.53 -14.00
CA ILE A 23 -14.36 -7.12 -13.78
C ILE A 23 -14.91 -6.30 -14.97
N TYR A 24 -15.67 -5.27 -14.66
CA TYR A 24 -16.24 -4.38 -15.65
C TYR A 24 -15.86 -2.93 -15.35
N THR A 25 -15.78 -2.11 -16.41
CA THR A 25 -15.88 -0.66 -16.28
C THR A 25 -17.29 -0.22 -16.67
N ALA A 26 -17.79 0.85 -16.10
CA ALA A 26 -19.11 1.41 -16.41
C ALA A 26 -19.18 2.88 -16.04
N LYS A 27 -20.21 3.57 -16.55
CA LYS A 27 -20.59 4.88 -16.04
C LYS A 27 -21.80 4.79 -15.11
N LYS A 28 -21.65 5.22 -13.86
CA LYS A 28 -22.72 5.40 -12.89
C LYS A 28 -23.04 6.90 -12.79
N PHE A 29 -24.21 7.33 -13.23
CA PHE A 29 -24.57 8.74 -13.33
C PHE A 29 -23.54 9.60 -14.09
N GLY A 30 -22.91 9.03 -15.13
CA GLY A 30 -21.90 9.70 -15.95
C GLY A 30 -20.47 9.68 -15.39
N LYS A 31 -20.24 9.19 -14.15
CA LYS A 31 -18.92 9.00 -13.55
C LYS A 31 -18.42 7.58 -13.84
N TRP A 32 -17.20 7.43 -14.31
CA TRP A 32 -16.56 6.14 -14.47
C TRP A 32 -16.34 5.45 -13.13
N VAL A 33 -16.62 4.16 -13.10
CA VAL A 33 -16.48 3.27 -11.94
C VAL A 33 -16.01 1.89 -12.41
N MET A 34 -15.40 1.15 -11.51
CA MET A 34 -15.15 -0.27 -11.70
C MET A 34 -16.22 -1.10 -11.00
N ILE A 35 -16.58 -2.22 -11.59
CA ILE A 35 -17.57 -3.16 -11.06
C ILE A 35 -16.89 -4.52 -10.93
N LYS A 36 -16.95 -5.11 -9.75
CA LYS A 36 -16.53 -6.49 -9.47
C LYS A 36 -17.76 -7.32 -9.17
N THR A 37 -17.96 -8.40 -9.92
CA THR A 37 -19.10 -9.32 -9.76
C THR A 37 -18.66 -10.75 -9.86
N LEU A 38 -19.42 -11.67 -9.27
CA LEU A 38 -19.17 -13.10 -9.43
C LEU A 38 -19.37 -13.53 -10.89
N LYS A 39 -18.53 -14.42 -11.37
CA LYS A 39 -18.74 -15.10 -12.66
C LYS A 39 -20.07 -15.82 -12.68
N PRO A 40 -20.73 -15.97 -13.84
CA PRO A 40 -22.07 -16.52 -13.94
C PRO A 40 -22.24 -17.87 -13.23
N GLU A 41 -21.22 -18.74 -13.29
CA GLU A 41 -21.23 -20.08 -12.67
C GLU A 41 -21.23 -20.07 -11.13
N TYR A 42 -20.83 -18.95 -10.50
CA TYR A 42 -20.73 -18.79 -9.05
C TYR A 42 -21.84 -17.94 -8.44
N ARG A 43 -22.64 -17.24 -9.26
CA ARG A 43 -23.64 -16.25 -8.79
C ARG A 43 -24.71 -16.83 -7.90
N ASP A 44 -25.14 -18.08 -8.18
CA ASP A 44 -26.21 -18.73 -7.43
C ASP A 44 -25.69 -19.67 -6.32
N VAL A 45 -24.37 -19.69 -6.09
CA VAL A 45 -23.76 -20.54 -5.09
C VAL A 45 -23.62 -19.76 -3.77
N PRO A 46 -24.28 -20.17 -2.67
CA PRO A 46 -24.33 -19.41 -1.41
C PRO A 46 -22.95 -19.10 -0.82
N GLU A 47 -21.97 -19.99 -1.00
CA GLU A 47 -20.61 -19.82 -0.50
C GLU A 47 -19.91 -18.61 -1.15
N TYR A 48 -20.02 -18.45 -2.47
CA TYR A 48 -19.42 -17.32 -3.18
C TYR A 48 -20.20 -16.03 -2.95
N GLN A 49 -21.53 -16.11 -2.77
CA GLN A 49 -22.31 -14.94 -2.36
C GLN A 49 -21.86 -14.42 -0.98
N ALA A 50 -21.68 -15.33 -0.02
CA ALA A 50 -21.17 -14.93 1.29
C ALA A 50 -19.73 -14.37 1.21
N MET A 51 -18.93 -14.85 0.26
CA MET A 51 -17.57 -14.35 0.04
C MET A 51 -17.56 -12.89 -0.46
N ILE A 52 -18.37 -12.54 -1.47
CA ILE A 52 -18.45 -11.17 -1.98
C ILE A 52 -19.06 -10.21 -0.96
N GLU A 53 -20.07 -10.65 -0.19
CA GLU A 53 -20.64 -9.88 0.93
C GLU A 53 -19.59 -9.60 2.01
N LYS A 54 -18.81 -10.61 2.40
CA LYS A 54 -17.73 -10.47 3.38
C LYS A 54 -16.63 -9.53 2.88
N GLU A 55 -16.29 -9.59 1.58
CA GLU A 55 -15.34 -8.66 0.99
C GLU A 55 -15.85 -7.22 1.09
N PHE A 56 -17.12 -6.99 0.73
CA PHE A 56 -17.75 -5.69 0.86
C PHE A 56 -17.72 -5.20 2.32
N ASP A 57 -18.23 -5.98 3.27
CA ASP A 57 -18.32 -5.60 4.69
C ASP A 57 -16.95 -5.22 5.28
N THR A 58 -15.92 -5.97 4.91
CA THR A 58 -14.55 -5.73 5.40
C THR A 58 -13.95 -4.47 4.79
N ARG A 59 -14.17 -4.22 3.49
CA ARG A 59 -13.46 -3.18 2.74
C ARG A 59 -14.21 -1.87 2.64
N TYR A 60 -15.55 -1.86 2.83
CA TYR A 60 -16.39 -0.67 2.67
C TYR A 60 -15.97 0.50 3.57
N ASN A 61 -15.51 0.21 4.78
CA ASN A 61 -15.06 1.23 5.73
C ASN A 61 -13.56 1.61 5.58
N LEU A 62 -12.84 1.02 4.62
CA LEU A 62 -11.45 1.36 4.39
C LEU A 62 -11.36 2.67 3.59
N ALA A 63 -10.90 3.73 4.24
CA ALA A 63 -10.70 5.04 3.62
C ALA A 63 -9.22 5.44 3.68
N HIS A 64 -8.49 5.22 2.59
CA HIS A 64 -7.09 5.60 2.47
C HIS A 64 -6.78 6.09 1.05
N PRO A 65 -6.00 7.18 0.87
CA PRO A 65 -5.74 7.76 -0.46
C PRO A 65 -5.04 6.80 -1.43
N ASN A 66 -4.30 5.82 -0.91
CA ASN A 66 -3.54 4.84 -1.71
C ASN A 66 -4.17 3.44 -1.73
N ILE A 67 -5.44 3.32 -1.37
CA ILE A 67 -6.24 2.09 -1.51
C ILE A 67 -7.46 2.44 -2.37
N VAL A 68 -7.88 1.52 -3.23
CA VAL A 68 -9.13 1.67 -3.98
C VAL A 68 -10.31 1.53 -3.03
N MET A 69 -11.15 2.56 -2.99
CA MET A 69 -12.32 2.61 -2.12
C MET A 69 -13.52 1.91 -2.76
N ILE A 70 -14.25 1.17 -1.94
CA ILE A 70 -15.57 0.67 -2.32
C ILE A 70 -16.58 1.79 -2.09
N ASN A 71 -17.34 2.10 -3.13
CA ASN A 71 -18.36 3.14 -3.11
C ASN A 71 -19.74 2.59 -2.80
N ASP A 72 -20.05 1.36 -3.26
CA ASP A 72 -21.37 0.80 -3.18
C ASP A 72 -21.39 -0.72 -3.34
N PHE A 73 -22.51 -1.35 -2.91
CA PHE A 73 -22.81 -2.76 -3.14
C PHE A 73 -24.22 -2.87 -3.68
N GLU A 74 -24.37 -3.22 -4.95
CA GLU A 74 -25.64 -3.12 -5.65
C GLU A 74 -25.94 -4.37 -6.46
N ASP A 75 -27.23 -4.59 -6.69
CA ASP A 75 -27.70 -5.55 -7.67
C ASP A 75 -27.87 -4.85 -9.03
N ILE A 76 -26.99 -5.21 -9.98
CA ILE A 76 -27.02 -4.61 -11.32
C ILE A 76 -27.69 -5.61 -12.27
N PRO A 77 -28.75 -5.19 -13.02
CA PRO A 77 -29.40 -6.05 -14.00
C PRO A 77 -28.36 -6.72 -14.91
N THR A 78 -28.49 -8.02 -15.14
CA THR A 78 -27.57 -8.87 -15.92
C THR A 78 -26.27 -9.28 -15.24
N LEU A 79 -25.75 -8.50 -14.28
CA LEU A 79 -24.51 -8.79 -13.57
C LEU A 79 -24.73 -9.42 -12.18
N GLY A 80 -25.90 -9.19 -11.57
CA GLY A 80 -26.19 -9.63 -10.20
C GLY A 80 -25.54 -8.72 -9.16
N ARG A 81 -25.19 -9.29 -8.00
CA ARG A 81 -24.56 -8.54 -6.90
C ARG A 81 -23.15 -8.08 -7.28
N CYS A 82 -22.91 -6.79 -7.10
CA CYS A 82 -21.71 -6.12 -7.54
C CYS A 82 -21.12 -5.23 -6.45
N ILE A 83 -19.81 -5.31 -6.27
CA ILE A 83 -19.03 -4.29 -5.58
C ILE A 83 -18.67 -3.21 -6.60
N VAL A 84 -18.99 -1.97 -6.27
CA VAL A 84 -18.69 -0.79 -7.10
C VAL A 84 -17.56 0.00 -6.44
N THR A 85 -16.50 0.25 -7.18
CA THR A 85 -15.34 1.02 -6.70
C THR A 85 -15.10 2.26 -7.56
N ASP A 86 -14.23 3.14 -7.09
CA ASP A 86 -13.70 4.19 -7.95
C ASP A 86 -13.01 3.58 -9.16
N ASP A 87 -13.14 4.24 -10.30
CA ASP A 87 -12.31 3.93 -11.47
C ASP A 87 -10.86 4.33 -11.19
N VAL A 88 -9.94 3.39 -11.45
CA VAL A 88 -8.51 3.60 -11.25
C VAL A 88 -7.83 3.62 -12.61
N TYR A 89 -7.82 4.80 -13.21
CA TYR A 89 -7.18 4.99 -14.50
C TYR A 89 -5.66 5.12 -14.36
N GLY A 90 -4.92 4.15 -14.91
CA GLY A 90 -3.46 4.11 -14.85
C GLY A 90 -2.86 2.77 -15.26
N ASP A 91 -1.56 2.67 -15.19
CA ASP A 91 -0.82 1.45 -15.52
C ASP A 91 -0.48 0.66 -14.24
N THR A 92 -0.64 -0.66 -14.29
CA THR A 92 -0.15 -1.53 -13.22
C THR A 92 1.37 -1.53 -13.17
N LEU A 93 1.94 -1.76 -11.99
CA LEU A 93 3.39 -1.91 -11.85
C LEU A 93 3.91 -3.06 -12.73
N ARG A 94 3.15 -4.15 -12.89
CA ARG A 94 3.52 -5.26 -13.79
C ARG A 94 3.66 -4.80 -15.23
N LYS A 95 2.70 -4.02 -15.72
CA LYS A 95 2.77 -3.46 -17.07
C LYS A 95 3.99 -2.55 -17.23
N LEU A 96 4.22 -1.64 -16.29
CA LEU A 96 5.37 -0.76 -16.30
C LEU A 96 6.71 -1.51 -16.27
N ILE A 97 6.79 -2.62 -15.51
CA ILE A 97 7.97 -3.51 -15.48
C ILE A 97 8.19 -4.14 -16.85
N ASN A 98 7.16 -4.75 -17.44
CA ASN A 98 7.24 -5.44 -18.72
C ASN A 98 7.64 -4.50 -19.85
N GLU A 99 7.12 -3.27 -19.83
CA GLU A 99 7.40 -2.22 -20.82
C GLU A 99 8.68 -1.43 -20.52
N LYS A 100 9.38 -1.73 -19.42
CA LYS A 100 10.58 -1.00 -18.93
C LYS A 100 10.35 0.51 -18.75
N ARG A 101 9.16 0.86 -18.27
CA ARG A 101 8.73 2.25 -18.04
C ARG A 101 8.79 2.68 -16.57
N VAL A 102 9.26 1.80 -15.68
CA VAL A 102 9.47 2.14 -14.28
C VAL A 102 10.52 3.25 -14.16
N ASN A 103 10.24 4.26 -13.35
CA ASN A 103 11.14 5.40 -13.14
C ASN A 103 11.25 5.75 -11.64
N MET A 104 12.12 6.71 -11.31
CA MET A 104 12.37 7.12 -9.92
C MET A 104 11.15 7.73 -9.22
N SER A 105 10.19 8.29 -9.94
CA SER A 105 8.94 8.77 -9.34
C SER A 105 8.11 7.59 -8.82
N HIS A 106 7.99 6.52 -9.62
CA HIS A 106 7.33 5.28 -9.19
C HIS A 106 8.00 4.67 -7.95
N ILE A 107 9.35 4.61 -7.94
CA ILE A 107 10.11 4.13 -6.76
C ILE A 107 9.83 5.01 -5.52
N SER A 108 9.77 6.33 -5.70
CA SER A 108 9.44 7.26 -4.61
C SER A 108 8.04 7.04 -4.06
N GLN A 109 7.05 6.82 -4.93
CA GLN A 109 5.67 6.51 -4.52
C GLN A 109 5.60 5.18 -3.76
N MET A 110 6.33 4.15 -4.21
CA MET A 110 6.40 2.88 -3.50
C MET A 110 7.00 3.03 -2.10
N ARG A 111 8.02 3.87 -1.94
CA ARG A 111 8.66 4.11 -0.64
C ARG A 111 7.74 4.76 0.38
N HIS A 112 6.86 5.64 -0.06
CA HIS A 112 6.00 6.44 0.82
C HIS A 112 4.56 5.94 0.81
N GLN A 113 3.94 5.92 -0.37
CA GLN A 113 2.50 5.70 -0.48
C GLN A 113 2.13 4.23 -0.28
N LEU A 114 2.91 3.28 -0.85
CA LEU A 114 2.65 1.86 -0.67
C LEU A 114 2.87 1.42 0.79
N VAL A 115 3.96 1.87 1.42
CA VAL A 115 4.22 1.54 2.83
C VAL A 115 3.14 2.11 3.74
N ASN A 116 2.64 3.32 3.47
CA ASN A 116 1.54 3.91 4.22
C ASN A 116 0.23 3.12 4.04
N ALA A 117 -0.08 2.68 2.80
CA ALA A 117 -1.24 1.83 2.54
C ALA A 117 -1.14 0.50 3.30
N MET A 118 0.01 -0.17 3.25
CA MET A 118 0.26 -1.42 4.00
C MET A 118 0.13 -1.21 5.51
N SER A 119 0.67 -0.11 6.05
CA SER A 119 0.54 0.23 7.47
C SER A 119 -0.92 0.43 7.86
N TYR A 120 -1.71 1.09 7.02
CA TYR A 120 -3.15 1.26 7.24
C TYR A 120 -3.90 -0.07 7.26
N ILE A 121 -3.61 -0.99 6.33
CA ILE A 121 -4.19 -2.34 6.27
C ILE A 121 -3.85 -3.11 7.55
N GLN A 122 -2.58 -3.11 7.97
CA GLN A 122 -2.15 -3.77 9.21
C GLN A 122 -2.81 -3.19 10.46
N THR A 123 -3.00 -1.87 10.53
CA THR A 123 -3.69 -1.19 11.64
C THR A 123 -5.16 -1.59 11.72
N ASN A 124 -5.79 -1.89 10.59
CA ASN A 124 -7.15 -2.41 10.54
C ASN A 124 -7.22 -3.94 10.72
N HIS A 125 -6.09 -4.59 11.03
CA HIS A 125 -5.99 -6.03 11.26
C HIS A 125 -6.47 -6.90 10.08
N ILE A 126 -6.31 -6.42 8.86
CA ILE A 126 -6.65 -7.15 7.64
C ILE A 126 -5.41 -7.96 7.22
N ALA A 127 -5.60 -9.28 7.08
CA ALA A 127 -4.58 -10.14 6.51
C ALA A 127 -4.50 -9.85 5.01
N HIS A 128 -3.39 -9.23 4.60
CA HIS A 128 -3.16 -8.89 3.20
C HIS A 128 -2.80 -10.13 2.39
N PRO A 129 -3.40 -10.37 1.21
CA PRO A 129 -2.87 -11.34 0.27
C PRO A 129 -1.47 -10.92 -0.15
N ALA A 130 -0.68 -11.85 -0.68
CA ALA A 130 0.69 -11.52 -1.10
C ALA A 130 0.71 -10.31 -2.03
N LEU A 131 1.45 -9.26 -1.65
CA LEU A 131 1.61 -8.07 -2.48
C LEU A 131 2.19 -8.45 -3.84
N LYS A 132 1.53 -8.04 -4.91
CA LYS A 132 1.91 -8.34 -6.31
C LYS A 132 1.98 -7.07 -7.14
N PRO A 133 2.90 -6.98 -8.13
CA PRO A 133 2.96 -5.84 -9.05
C PRO A 133 1.66 -5.59 -9.82
N GLU A 134 0.85 -6.63 -10.05
CA GLU A 134 -0.45 -6.57 -10.73
C GLU A 134 -1.47 -5.74 -9.94
N ASN A 135 -1.37 -5.74 -8.60
CA ASN A 135 -2.32 -5.10 -7.69
C ASN A 135 -1.92 -3.65 -7.34
N ILE A 136 -0.85 -3.13 -7.92
CA ILE A 136 -0.35 -1.78 -7.71
C ILE A 136 -0.52 -0.97 -8.98
N ILE A 137 -1.36 0.07 -8.94
CA ILE A 137 -1.62 0.95 -10.09
C ILE A 137 -1.01 2.33 -9.82
N PHE A 138 -0.34 2.87 -10.82
CA PHE A 138 0.11 4.26 -10.84
C PHE A 138 -0.86 5.09 -11.66
N THR A 139 -1.60 5.98 -10.99
CA THR A 139 -2.65 6.78 -11.63
C THR A 139 -2.06 7.91 -12.48
N GLU A 140 -2.60 8.11 -13.67
CA GLU A 140 -2.10 9.14 -14.60
C GLU A 140 -2.46 10.56 -14.16
N ASN A 141 -3.67 10.76 -13.63
CA ASN A 141 -4.23 12.10 -13.40
C ASN A 141 -3.70 12.80 -12.14
N ILE A 142 -3.37 12.06 -11.08
CA ILE A 142 -3.02 12.62 -9.77
C ILE A 142 -1.58 12.26 -9.39
N GLY A 143 -0.94 11.34 -10.12
CA GLY A 143 0.40 10.84 -9.81
C GLY A 143 0.45 10.08 -8.49
N ASN A 144 -0.65 9.42 -8.10
CA ASN A 144 -0.73 8.59 -6.90
C ASN A 144 -0.63 7.12 -7.24
N LEU A 145 -0.08 6.36 -6.29
CA LEU A 145 -0.18 4.91 -6.29
C LEU A 145 -1.52 4.48 -5.66
N LYS A 146 -2.18 3.49 -6.23
CA LYS A 146 -3.37 2.83 -5.68
C LYS A 146 -3.13 1.32 -5.57
N LEU A 147 -3.46 0.75 -4.42
CA LEU A 147 -3.52 -0.68 -4.18
C LEU A 147 -4.96 -1.15 -4.40
N ILE A 148 -5.17 -2.11 -5.31
CA ILE A 148 -6.52 -2.54 -5.72
C ILE A 148 -7.01 -3.76 -4.94
N ASP A 149 -6.13 -4.67 -4.56
CA ASP A 149 -6.48 -5.83 -3.75
C ASP A 149 -5.79 -5.74 -2.38
N VAL A 150 -6.59 -5.64 -1.35
CA VAL A 150 -6.12 -5.52 0.05
C VAL A 150 -6.53 -6.71 0.91
N GLY A 151 -7.24 -7.69 0.31
CA GLY A 151 -7.83 -8.79 1.06
C GLY A 151 -9.06 -8.39 1.86
N PHE A 152 -9.71 -9.37 2.46
CA PHE A 152 -10.93 -9.20 3.24
C PHE A 152 -11.00 -10.13 4.47
N GLU A 153 -9.87 -10.69 4.89
CA GLU A 153 -9.80 -11.45 6.14
C GLU A 153 -9.39 -10.53 7.29
N GLN A 154 -10.39 -9.99 7.98
CA GLN A 154 -10.15 -9.24 9.21
C GLN A 154 -9.98 -10.20 10.40
N ARG A 155 -8.98 -9.95 11.24
CA ARG A 155 -8.62 -10.77 12.39
C ARG A 155 -8.54 -9.92 13.66
N PRO A 156 -8.65 -10.53 14.86
CA PRO A 156 -8.44 -9.79 16.11
C PRO A 156 -7.03 -9.16 16.23
N SER A 157 -6.03 -9.82 15.64
CA SER A 157 -4.66 -9.32 15.53
C SER A 157 -3.92 -10.07 14.43
N LEU A 158 -2.96 -9.42 13.78
CA LEU A 158 -2.05 -10.05 12.83
C LEU A 158 -0.89 -10.72 13.58
N SER A 159 -0.50 -11.91 13.12
CA SER A 159 0.64 -12.64 13.64
C SER A 159 1.96 -12.00 13.20
N ARG A 160 3.04 -12.26 13.96
CA ARG A 160 4.40 -11.84 13.57
C ARG A 160 4.83 -12.40 12.21
N ARG A 161 4.30 -13.57 11.83
CA ARG A 161 4.59 -14.19 10.55
C ARG A 161 3.95 -13.39 9.41
N GLU A 162 2.68 -13.06 9.52
CA GLU A 162 1.97 -12.24 8.52
C GLU A 162 2.66 -10.88 8.31
N LEU A 163 3.00 -10.18 9.41
CA LEU A 163 3.74 -8.91 9.33
C LEU A 163 5.11 -9.06 8.65
N SER A 164 5.80 -10.15 8.92
CA SER A 164 7.10 -10.44 8.30
C SER A 164 6.98 -10.83 6.83
N ASP A 165 5.90 -11.52 6.45
CA ASP A 165 5.64 -11.93 5.07
C ASP A 165 5.22 -10.71 4.22
N ASP A 166 4.47 -9.76 4.77
CA ASP A 166 4.19 -8.47 4.12
C ASP A 166 5.48 -7.71 3.78
N ILE A 167 6.41 -7.64 4.74
CA ILE A 167 7.72 -7.00 4.55
C ILE A 167 8.53 -7.72 3.47
N TYR A 168 8.48 -9.05 3.46
CA TYR A 168 9.15 -9.85 2.43
C TYR A 168 8.58 -9.56 1.03
N ASN A 169 7.26 -9.61 0.89
CA ASN A 169 6.58 -9.35 -0.37
C ASN A 169 6.84 -7.94 -0.89
N TYR A 170 6.82 -6.94 0.01
CA TYR A 170 7.23 -5.58 -0.34
C TYR A 170 8.66 -5.53 -0.89
N GLY A 171 9.59 -6.23 -0.25
CA GLY A 171 10.99 -6.31 -0.69
C GLY A 171 11.14 -6.93 -2.08
N VAL A 172 10.38 -8.00 -2.37
CA VAL A 172 10.35 -8.63 -3.70
C VAL A 172 9.86 -7.65 -4.75
N VAL A 173 8.71 -7.02 -4.53
CA VAL A 173 8.10 -6.08 -5.48
C VAL A 173 8.98 -4.84 -5.71
N LEU A 174 9.57 -4.29 -4.63
CA LEU A 174 10.52 -3.17 -4.76
C LEU A 174 11.77 -3.58 -5.53
N GLY A 175 12.27 -4.80 -5.32
CA GLY A 175 13.41 -5.36 -6.04
C GLY A 175 13.16 -5.43 -7.54
N GLU A 176 12.03 -6.01 -7.97
CA GLU A 176 11.62 -6.06 -9.37
C GLU A 176 11.51 -4.66 -10.00
N ALA A 177 10.93 -3.72 -9.27
CA ALA A 177 10.79 -2.34 -9.73
C ALA A 177 12.14 -1.62 -9.90
N LEU A 178 13.08 -1.83 -8.96
CA LEU A 178 14.44 -1.28 -9.06
C LEU A 178 15.22 -1.87 -10.25
N ASP A 179 15.05 -3.16 -10.52
CA ASP A 179 15.67 -3.83 -11.67
C ASP A 179 15.12 -3.27 -12.98
N ALA A 180 13.80 -3.12 -13.09
CA ALA A 180 13.16 -2.54 -14.27
C ALA A 180 13.50 -1.06 -14.50
N CYS A 181 13.70 -0.31 -13.41
CA CYS A 181 14.13 1.10 -13.45
C CYS A 181 15.61 1.26 -13.85
N GLY A 182 16.43 0.21 -13.73
CA GLY A 182 17.89 0.30 -13.87
C GLY A 182 18.55 1.15 -12.77
N CYS A 183 17.90 1.25 -11.62
CA CYS A 183 18.37 2.09 -10.52
C CYS A 183 19.34 1.32 -9.61
N ASP A 184 20.55 1.84 -9.45
CA ASP A 184 21.63 1.29 -8.60
C ASP A 184 21.75 2.02 -7.24
N ASP A 185 20.63 2.44 -6.64
CA ASP A 185 20.63 3.00 -5.29
C ASP A 185 21.03 1.93 -4.26
N THR A 186 22.25 2.05 -3.76
CA THR A 186 22.84 1.10 -2.79
C THR A 186 22.06 1.04 -1.47
N THR A 187 21.38 2.13 -1.09
CA THR A 187 20.54 2.17 0.12
C THR A 187 19.28 1.36 -0.08
N LEU A 188 18.57 1.57 -1.20
CA LEU A 188 17.37 0.81 -1.53
C LEU A 188 17.68 -0.67 -1.76
N ARG A 189 18.79 -0.99 -2.44
CA ARG A 189 19.25 -2.38 -2.61
C ARG A 189 19.56 -3.06 -1.27
N ARG A 190 20.06 -2.32 -0.28
CA ARG A 190 20.27 -2.86 1.08
C ARG A 190 18.95 -3.09 1.80
N VAL A 191 17.98 -2.20 1.63
CA VAL A 191 16.61 -2.38 2.17
C VAL A 191 15.97 -3.63 1.56
N VAL A 192 15.99 -3.78 0.23
CA VAL A 192 15.48 -4.97 -0.47
C VAL A 192 16.11 -6.24 0.10
N ARG A 193 17.45 -6.32 0.16
CA ARG A 193 18.12 -7.50 0.72
C ARG A 193 17.71 -7.83 2.14
N ARG A 194 17.46 -6.81 2.97
CA ARG A 194 16.99 -7.04 4.34
C ARG A 194 15.54 -7.48 4.40
N CYS A 195 14.66 -6.94 3.55
CA CYS A 195 13.27 -7.38 3.46
C CYS A 195 13.18 -8.84 3.02
N THR A 196 13.98 -9.24 2.06
CA THR A 196 13.96 -10.57 1.43
C THR A 196 14.90 -11.58 2.10
N ASP A 197 15.43 -11.29 3.30
CA ASP A 197 16.28 -12.25 4.03
C ASP A 197 15.49 -13.55 4.27
N PRO A 198 16.09 -14.73 3.96
CA PRO A 198 15.46 -16.01 4.20
C PRO A 198 15.06 -16.24 5.67
N ASN A 199 15.83 -15.70 6.61
CA ASN A 199 15.53 -15.75 8.01
C ASN A 199 14.63 -14.55 8.42
N PRO A 200 13.35 -14.77 8.78
CA PRO A 200 12.43 -13.69 9.18
C PRO A 200 12.95 -12.82 10.33
N ALA A 201 13.78 -13.38 11.21
CA ALA A 201 14.37 -12.64 12.34
C ALA A 201 15.36 -11.55 11.91
N HIS A 202 15.92 -11.65 10.71
CA HIS A 202 16.83 -10.64 10.16
C HIS A 202 16.12 -9.55 9.37
N ARG A 203 14.85 -9.75 9.01
CA ARG A 203 14.03 -8.74 8.33
C ARG A 203 13.77 -7.54 9.22
N PHE A 204 13.10 -6.55 8.71
CA PHE A 204 12.56 -5.46 9.55
C PHE A 204 11.49 -6.05 10.49
N ARG A 205 11.41 -5.51 11.70
CA ARG A 205 10.45 -5.98 12.70
C ARG A 205 9.01 -5.57 12.36
N ASP A 206 8.87 -4.38 11.79
CA ASP A 206 7.62 -3.72 11.49
C ASP A 206 7.78 -2.72 10.33
N LEU A 207 6.66 -2.22 9.80
CA LEU A 207 6.65 -1.25 8.70
C LEU A 207 7.21 0.12 9.12
N GLU A 208 7.18 0.49 10.38
CA GLU A 208 7.81 1.73 10.87
C GLU A 208 9.33 1.66 10.69
N GLN A 209 9.94 0.56 11.10
CA GLN A 209 11.37 0.33 10.92
C GLN A 209 11.77 0.29 9.44
N LEU A 210 10.93 -0.32 8.59
CA LEU A 210 11.10 -0.32 7.15
C LEU A 210 11.04 1.11 6.58
N HIS A 211 10.03 1.89 6.97
CA HIS A 211 9.84 3.27 6.52
C HIS A 211 11.05 4.15 6.86
N LEU A 212 11.54 4.08 8.10
CA LEU A 212 12.74 4.81 8.52
C LEU A 212 13.99 4.42 7.71
N ALA A 213 14.10 3.14 7.36
CA ALA A 213 15.23 2.66 6.53
C ALA A 213 15.12 3.17 5.08
N LEU A 214 13.92 3.22 4.52
CA LEU A 214 13.64 3.77 3.19
C LEU A 214 13.93 5.27 3.10
N GLU A 215 13.71 6.03 4.17
CA GLU A 215 14.03 7.46 4.24
C GLU A 215 15.53 7.73 4.47
N GLY A 216 16.35 6.68 4.67
CA GLY A 216 17.75 6.83 5.02
C GLY A 216 17.98 7.40 6.43
N ARG A 217 16.92 7.51 7.22
CA ARG A 217 16.97 7.95 8.63
C ARG A 217 17.31 6.76 9.52
N SER A 218 18.59 6.59 9.83
CA SER A 218 19.00 5.63 10.84
C SER A 218 18.60 6.15 12.23
N GLN A 219 17.83 5.39 13.01
CA GLN A 219 17.57 5.69 14.42
C GLN A 219 18.88 5.99 15.19
N LYS A 220 19.98 5.35 14.78
CA LYS A 220 21.30 5.62 15.36
C LYS A 220 21.72 7.10 15.24
N ARG A 221 21.43 7.77 14.13
CA ARG A 221 21.73 9.21 13.95
C ARG A 221 20.93 10.07 14.91
N PHE A 222 19.66 9.74 15.15
CA PHE A 222 18.82 10.44 16.12
C PHE A 222 19.37 10.28 17.55
N TYR A 223 19.68 9.07 17.98
CA TYR A 223 20.26 8.84 19.30
C TYR A 223 21.64 9.48 19.47
N VAL A 224 22.46 9.49 18.43
CA VAL A 224 23.76 10.20 18.45
C VAL A 224 23.56 11.70 18.62
N LEU A 225 22.63 12.31 17.88
CA LEU A 225 22.31 13.75 18.05
C LEU A 225 21.78 14.05 19.45
N VAL A 226 20.88 13.22 19.99
CA VAL A 226 20.38 13.36 21.35
C VAL A 226 21.51 13.23 22.39
N ALA A 227 22.41 12.27 22.22
CA ALA A 227 23.56 12.11 23.10
C ALA A 227 24.50 13.32 23.06
N ILE A 228 24.78 13.85 21.86
CA ILE A 228 25.61 15.06 21.69
C ILE A 228 24.94 16.28 22.36
N THR A 229 23.63 16.48 22.17
CA THR A 229 22.92 17.61 22.78
C THR A 229 22.90 17.51 24.30
N LEU A 230 22.71 16.32 24.88
CA LEU A 230 22.79 16.10 26.31
C LEU A 230 24.21 16.36 26.85
N ALA A 231 25.24 15.89 26.16
CA ALA A 231 26.62 16.13 26.53
C ALA A 231 26.97 17.64 26.54
N LEU A 232 26.54 18.36 25.49
CA LEU A 232 26.71 19.83 25.43
C LEU A 232 25.97 20.55 26.54
N MET A 233 24.75 20.09 26.90
CA MET A 233 24.00 20.66 28.00
C MET A 233 24.71 20.46 29.35
N VAL A 234 25.25 19.26 29.60
CA VAL A 234 26.05 18.96 30.80
C VAL A 234 27.29 19.87 30.87
N ILE A 235 28.02 20.03 29.76
CA ILE A 235 29.20 20.92 29.70
C ILE A 235 28.82 22.38 29.99
N LEU A 236 27.71 22.85 29.41
CA LEU A 236 27.21 24.21 29.64
C LEU A 236 26.84 24.42 31.12
N VAL A 237 26.15 23.49 31.73
CA VAL A 237 25.78 23.56 33.15
C VAL A 237 27.04 23.53 34.02
N ALA A 238 28.00 22.65 33.74
CA ALA A 238 29.28 22.59 34.46
C ALA A 238 30.05 23.91 34.33
N TRP A 239 30.06 24.52 33.15
CA TRP A 239 30.67 25.85 32.93
C TRP A 239 29.96 26.95 33.68
N LEU A 240 28.62 26.97 33.72
CA LEU A 240 27.82 27.93 34.49
C LEU A 240 28.02 27.83 36.01
N LEU A 241 28.24 26.62 36.50
CA LEU A 241 28.46 26.36 37.92
C LEU A 241 29.93 26.44 38.36
N SER A 242 30.85 26.60 37.39
CA SER A 242 32.28 26.74 37.64
C SER A 242 32.56 28.03 38.40
N PRO A 243 33.31 27.99 39.53
CA PRO A 243 33.73 29.18 40.24
C PRO A 243 34.76 30.05 39.49
N TRP A 244 35.30 29.56 38.40
CA TRP A 244 36.25 30.26 37.56
C TRP A 244 35.55 31.07 36.44
N ARG A 245 34.74 32.07 36.78
CA ARG A 245 34.29 33.04 35.79
C ARG A 245 35.33 34.18 35.74
N PRO A 246 35.86 34.54 34.55
CA PRO A 246 36.60 35.76 34.40
C PRO A 246 35.65 36.93 34.72
N ALA A 247 36.11 37.86 35.59
CA ALA A 247 35.34 39.04 35.96
C ALA A 247 35.00 39.85 34.68
N PRO A 248 33.80 40.46 34.61
CA PRO A 248 33.46 41.30 33.49
C PRO A 248 34.49 42.46 33.43
N VAL A 249 35.16 42.63 32.30
CA VAL A 249 36.03 43.79 32.03
C VAL A 249 35.10 45.00 31.97
N MET A 250 35.26 45.93 32.94
CA MET A 250 34.63 47.25 32.91
C MET A 250 35.25 48.11 31.81
#